data_7909e88f5f1430bd7fa7b796678309a0
#
_entry.id   7909e88f5f1430bd7fa7b796678309a0
#
_cell.length_a   1.000
_cell.length_b   1.000
_cell.length_c   1.000
_cell.angle_alpha   90.00
_cell.angle_beta   90.00
_cell.angle_gamma   90.00
#
_symmetry.space_group_name_H-M   'P 1'
#
loop_
_entity.id
_entity.type
_entity.pdbx_description
1 polymer ?
#
loop_
_entity_poly.entity_id
_entity_poly.type
_entity_poly.pdbx_seq_one_letter_code
_entity_poly.pdbx_strand_id
1 'polypeptide(L)'
;METGELRNRLCYWYSAKKSEEFITMRILYAASEARPFAASGGLADVAGSLPKALCAAGEEACVVMPYYVNSFKPEQKEKMNYITNFTVPVGWRSQYCGLFSQQVDGVTYFFIDNEFYFKRDNGLYGYYDDAERYVFFSRAVLEMLKYIQFKPQVINSNDWQCALIPVYYDLFYRNAGGCYDNIKHVFTIHNIGYQGLVKDIVGIPPHKVNIIEYDGDINFMKGAIEVADKVTTVSPTYAKEILDPWFSHGLDRILVSKQYKTCGFLNGIDTEMYNPETDSGIAANFSAKDHKGKAACKSAIFNEFGMPEYKIPLLAMISRFADHKGFDLVRAVFDDIIATDMQVVILGSGESQYEEFFQNMHWRYPDKVGFYRGFNTGLAKRIYAGADMFLMPSKSEPCGLAQMISARYGTIPIVRATGGLKDSIVDYGDNGIGFTFQSYNAHDMLGAIQRAKEAYDNRMSWGRLVTRAMKADFSWAQSAKLYIGLYKELCGE
;
A
#
# COMPACT_ATOMS: atom_id res chain seq x y z
N MET A 1 -24.86 48.41 -42.52
CA MET A 1 -23.84 48.64 -41.46
C MET A 1 -24.13 47.72 -40.29
N GLU A 2 -24.19 46.40 -40.45
CA GLU A 2 -24.52 45.43 -39.38
C GLU A 2 -23.68 44.14 -39.42
N THR A 3 -22.63 44.09 -40.22
CA THR A 3 -21.78 42.88 -40.35
C THR A 3 -20.40 43.03 -39.74
N GLY A 4 -20.07 44.16 -39.14
CA GLY A 4 -18.75 44.43 -38.51
C GLY A 4 -18.66 44.16 -37.02
N GLU A 5 -19.75 44.25 -36.27
CA GLU A 5 -19.75 44.09 -34.82
C GLU A 5 -19.80 42.62 -34.36
N LEU A 6 -20.36 41.72 -35.15
CA LEU A 6 -20.38 40.28 -34.80
C LEU A 6 -19.03 39.59 -34.98
N ARG A 7 -18.17 40.07 -35.88
CA ARG A 7 -16.80 39.52 -36.03
C ARG A 7 -15.86 39.92 -34.90
N ASN A 8 -16.02 41.10 -34.33
CA ASN A 8 -15.20 41.54 -33.20
C ASN A 8 -15.58 40.90 -31.85
N ARG A 9 -16.84 40.50 -31.67
CA ARG A 9 -17.26 39.76 -30.47
C ARG A 9 -16.79 38.29 -30.47
N LEU A 10 -16.70 37.64 -31.60
CA LEU A 10 -16.16 36.27 -31.71
C LEU A 10 -14.64 36.20 -31.53
N CYS A 11 -13.90 37.22 -31.97
CA CYS A 11 -12.45 37.29 -31.72
C CYS A 11 -12.09 37.57 -30.23
N TYR A 12 -12.95 38.29 -29.49
CA TYR A 12 -12.74 38.53 -28.06
C TYR A 12 -13.02 37.29 -27.18
N TRP A 13 -13.89 36.39 -27.67
CA TRP A 13 -14.15 35.11 -26.97
C TRP A 13 -13.06 34.06 -27.24
N TYR A 14 -12.31 34.17 -28.32
CA TYR A 14 -11.24 33.25 -28.67
C TYR A 14 -9.88 33.64 -28.11
N SER A 15 -9.68 34.89 -27.67
CA SER A 15 -8.44 35.37 -27.02
C SER A 15 -8.46 35.34 -25.49
N ALA A 16 -9.58 34.96 -24.88
CA ALA A 16 -9.72 34.83 -23.43
C ALA A 16 -9.69 33.38 -22.94
N LYS A 17 -9.26 32.39 -23.74
CA LYS A 17 -8.61 31.21 -23.19
C LYS A 17 -7.19 31.65 -22.81
N LYS A 18 -7.06 32.28 -21.63
CA LYS A 18 -5.82 32.17 -20.87
C LYS A 18 -5.42 30.70 -20.93
N SER A 19 -4.22 30.42 -21.42
CA SER A 19 -3.55 29.18 -21.13
C SER A 19 -3.71 28.99 -19.61
N GLU A 20 -4.54 28.04 -19.18
CA GLU A 20 -4.39 27.49 -17.85
C GLU A 20 -2.95 26.97 -17.84
N GLU A 21 -2.02 27.75 -17.32
CA GLU A 21 -0.73 27.24 -16.91
C GLU A 21 -1.08 26.19 -15.88
N PHE A 22 -1.05 24.93 -16.29
CA PHE A 22 -1.18 23.81 -15.37
C PHE A 22 -0.01 23.93 -14.40
N ILE A 23 -0.31 24.46 -13.21
CA ILE A 23 0.70 24.56 -12.16
C ILE A 23 1.06 23.13 -11.77
N THR A 24 2.29 22.73 -12.08
CA THR A 24 2.82 21.42 -11.73
C THR A 24 3.07 21.36 -10.22
N MET A 25 2.42 20.43 -9.54
CA MET A 25 2.60 20.22 -8.10
C MET A 25 3.96 19.56 -7.83
N ARG A 26 4.68 20.05 -6.83
CA ARG A 26 5.94 19.46 -6.35
C ARG A 26 5.71 18.73 -5.03
N ILE A 27 5.81 17.40 -5.07
CA ILE A 27 5.50 16.52 -3.95
C ILE A 27 6.76 15.79 -3.48
N LEU A 28 7.12 15.93 -2.20
CA LEU A 28 8.11 15.09 -1.54
C LEU A 28 7.40 13.98 -0.79
N TYR A 29 7.58 12.74 -1.26
CA TYR A 29 7.00 11.56 -0.66
C TYR A 29 8.01 10.93 0.30
N ALA A 30 7.78 11.07 1.61
CA ALA A 30 8.66 10.55 2.65
C ALA A 30 8.16 9.19 3.14
N ALA A 31 8.98 8.16 3.02
CA ALA A 31 8.66 6.81 3.43
C ALA A 31 9.86 6.10 4.05
N SER A 32 9.62 5.18 4.96
CA SER A 32 10.68 4.37 5.56
C SER A 32 11.17 3.25 4.66
N GLU A 33 10.43 2.90 3.62
CA GLU A 33 10.79 1.90 2.62
C GLU A 33 10.16 2.25 1.27
N ALA A 34 10.82 1.90 0.17
CA ALA A 34 10.30 2.07 -1.18
C ALA A 34 10.96 1.09 -2.15
N ARG A 35 10.15 0.46 -3.04
CA ARG A 35 10.72 -0.28 -4.18
C ARG A 35 11.34 0.68 -5.19
N PRO A 36 12.40 0.24 -5.88
CA PRO A 36 13.01 -1.10 -5.86
C PRO A 36 14.14 -1.28 -4.82
N PHE A 37 14.32 -0.38 -3.85
CA PHE A 37 15.49 -0.32 -2.97
C PHE A 37 15.36 -1.15 -1.70
N ALA A 38 14.31 -0.93 -0.91
CA ALA A 38 14.06 -1.67 0.31
C ALA A 38 12.56 -1.91 0.48
N ALA A 39 12.18 -3.12 0.91
CA ALA A 39 10.79 -3.51 1.07
C ALA A 39 10.63 -4.55 2.17
N SER A 40 9.71 -4.30 3.08
CA SER A 40 9.25 -5.26 4.10
C SER A 40 7.75 -5.52 4.01
N GLY A 41 6.99 -4.59 3.42
CA GLY A 41 5.54 -4.65 3.35
C GLY A 41 4.93 -3.83 2.20
N GLY A 42 3.62 -3.61 2.28
CA GLY A 42 2.86 -2.90 1.25
C GLY A 42 3.21 -1.42 1.10
N LEU A 43 3.77 -0.78 2.14
CA LEU A 43 4.25 0.60 2.05
C LEU A 43 5.29 0.76 0.94
N ALA A 44 6.22 -0.19 0.81
CA ALA A 44 7.25 -0.14 -0.23
C ALA A 44 6.66 -0.18 -1.65
N ASP A 45 5.58 -0.95 -1.86
CA ASP A 45 4.87 -1.00 -3.16
C ASP A 45 4.18 0.34 -3.45
N VAL A 46 3.56 0.98 -2.45
CA VAL A 46 2.94 2.31 -2.58
C VAL A 46 3.99 3.38 -2.88
N ALA A 47 5.07 3.43 -2.07
CA ALA A 47 6.13 4.44 -2.22
C ALA A 47 6.94 4.29 -3.51
N GLY A 48 6.96 3.09 -4.10
CA GLY A 48 7.55 2.85 -5.43
C GLY A 48 6.61 3.15 -6.60
N SER A 49 5.29 3.19 -6.38
CA SER A 49 4.31 3.25 -7.47
C SER A 49 3.54 4.57 -7.53
N LEU A 50 3.06 5.10 -6.40
CA LEU A 50 2.29 6.35 -6.39
C LEU A 50 3.11 7.54 -6.92
N PRO A 51 4.38 7.79 -6.50
CA PRO A 51 5.18 8.86 -7.06
C PRO A 51 5.41 8.74 -8.57
N LYS A 52 5.62 7.52 -9.08
CA LYS A 52 5.70 7.23 -10.53
C LYS A 52 4.39 7.61 -11.24
N ALA A 53 3.25 7.29 -10.67
CA ALA A 53 1.95 7.63 -11.23
C ALA A 53 1.65 9.14 -11.19
N LEU A 54 2.10 9.85 -10.15
CA LEU A 54 2.03 11.31 -10.06
C LEU A 54 2.88 11.96 -11.18
N CYS A 55 4.11 11.50 -11.38
CA CYS A 55 4.97 11.97 -12.47
C CYS A 55 4.35 11.67 -13.85
N ALA A 56 3.78 10.49 -14.05
CA ALA A 56 3.09 10.12 -15.28
C ALA A 56 1.83 10.99 -15.55
N ALA A 57 1.23 11.55 -14.50
CA ALA A 57 0.11 12.49 -14.61
C ALA A 57 0.55 13.96 -14.82
N GLY A 58 1.85 14.24 -14.93
CA GLY A 58 2.42 15.57 -15.20
C GLY A 58 2.86 16.35 -13.96
N GLU A 59 2.83 15.74 -12.77
CA GLU A 59 3.31 16.36 -11.54
C GLU A 59 4.81 16.05 -11.30
N GLU A 60 5.47 16.80 -10.44
CA GLU A 60 6.84 16.52 -10.01
C GLU A 60 6.82 15.81 -8.64
N ALA A 61 7.21 14.54 -8.60
CA ALA A 61 7.29 13.80 -7.35
C ALA A 61 8.69 13.24 -7.11
N CYS A 62 9.17 13.42 -5.88
CA CYS A 62 10.41 12.83 -5.39
C CYS A 62 10.11 11.94 -4.18
N VAL A 63 10.92 10.92 -3.97
CA VAL A 63 10.84 10.04 -2.79
C VAL A 63 12.05 10.31 -1.90
N VAL A 64 11.85 10.33 -0.58
CA VAL A 64 12.94 10.31 0.39
C VAL A 64 12.79 9.13 1.33
N MET A 65 13.89 8.36 1.51
CA MET A 65 13.92 7.19 2.38
C MET A 65 15.28 7.02 3.05
N PRO A 66 15.39 6.23 4.13
CA PRO A 66 16.69 5.88 4.69
C PRO A 66 17.54 5.06 3.72
N TYR A 67 18.85 5.26 3.75
CA TYR A 67 19.80 4.42 3.02
C TYR A 67 20.12 3.14 3.80
N TYR A 68 19.33 2.10 3.59
CA TYR A 68 19.60 0.78 4.17
C TYR A 68 20.68 0.05 3.37
N VAL A 69 21.93 0.30 3.68
CA VAL A 69 23.11 -0.16 2.92
C VAL A 69 23.03 -1.65 2.57
N ASN A 70 22.59 -2.50 3.51
CA ASN A 70 22.54 -3.95 3.34
C ASN A 70 21.37 -4.44 2.46
N SER A 71 20.35 -3.60 2.22
CA SER A 71 19.19 -3.94 1.37
C SER A 71 19.40 -3.57 -0.10
N PHE A 72 20.35 -2.68 -0.40
CA PHE A 72 20.60 -2.20 -1.76
C PHE A 72 21.52 -3.17 -2.52
N LYS A 73 21.12 -3.46 -3.76
CA LYS A 73 21.92 -4.27 -4.66
C LYS A 73 23.20 -3.52 -5.11
N PRO A 74 24.28 -4.22 -5.48
CA PRO A 74 25.52 -3.57 -5.96
C PRO A 74 25.25 -2.57 -7.09
N GLU A 75 24.44 -2.95 -8.09
CA GLU A 75 24.14 -2.12 -9.26
C GLU A 75 23.35 -0.85 -8.91
N GLN A 76 22.59 -0.88 -7.81
CA GLN A 76 21.89 0.30 -7.29
C GLN A 76 22.88 1.25 -6.61
N LYS A 77 23.82 0.71 -5.83
CA LYS A 77 24.85 1.51 -5.15
C LYS A 77 25.77 2.22 -6.14
N GLU A 78 26.16 1.57 -7.22
CA GLU A 78 27.00 2.14 -8.27
C GLU A 78 26.34 3.32 -9.00
N LYS A 79 25.01 3.35 -9.07
CA LYS A 79 24.23 4.41 -9.73
C LYS A 79 23.86 5.57 -8.81
N MET A 80 24.26 5.52 -7.53
CA MET A 80 23.94 6.59 -6.57
C MET A 80 24.85 7.79 -6.77
N ASN A 81 24.25 8.97 -6.79
CA ASN A 81 24.97 10.24 -6.84
C ASN A 81 25.07 10.80 -5.42
N TYR A 82 26.28 11.03 -4.95
CA TYR A 82 26.50 11.78 -3.71
C TYR A 82 26.20 13.26 -3.95
N ILE A 83 25.38 13.87 -3.08
CA ILE A 83 25.02 15.28 -3.14
C ILE A 83 25.87 16.08 -2.15
N THR A 84 25.78 15.74 -0.86
CA THR A 84 26.49 16.45 0.22
C THR A 84 26.38 15.68 1.53
N ASN A 85 26.98 16.22 2.58
CA ASN A 85 26.69 15.83 3.96
C ASN A 85 26.42 17.07 4.83
N PHE A 86 25.71 16.83 5.91
CA PHE A 86 25.37 17.84 6.89
C PHE A 86 25.16 17.20 8.26
N THR A 87 24.90 17.98 9.28
CA THR A 87 24.58 17.48 10.61
C THR A 87 23.09 17.65 10.91
N VAL A 88 22.53 16.67 11.60
CA VAL A 88 21.12 16.63 12.02
C VAL A 88 21.06 16.65 13.55
N PRO A 89 20.33 17.61 14.14
CA PRO A 89 20.17 17.67 15.59
C PRO A 89 19.23 16.54 16.07
N VAL A 90 19.72 15.73 17.03
CA VAL A 90 18.95 14.70 17.71
C VAL A 90 19.08 14.94 19.22
N GLY A 91 18.13 15.70 19.77
CA GLY A 91 18.20 16.20 21.13
C GLY A 91 19.42 17.12 21.33
N TRP A 92 20.28 16.73 22.26
CA TRP A 92 21.53 17.45 22.57
C TRP A 92 22.70 17.10 21.63
N ARG A 93 22.54 16.09 20.78
CA ARG A 93 23.58 15.60 19.84
C ARG A 93 23.38 16.14 18.45
N SER A 94 24.47 16.25 17.69
CA SER A 94 24.47 16.45 16.25
C SER A 94 25.00 15.20 15.57
N GLN A 95 24.18 14.60 14.73
CA GLN A 95 24.50 13.36 14.03
C GLN A 95 24.87 13.65 12.58
N TYR A 96 25.84 12.93 12.04
CA TYR A 96 26.19 12.95 10.63
C TYR A 96 25.01 12.50 9.77
N CYS A 97 24.83 13.14 8.62
CA CYS A 97 23.89 12.76 7.58
C CYS A 97 24.54 12.91 6.22
N GLY A 98 24.76 11.82 5.51
CA GLY A 98 25.06 11.84 4.08
C GLY A 98 23.76 11.92 3.27
N LEU A 99 23.81 12.61 2.13
CA LEU A 99 22.69 12.72 1.20
C LEU A 99 23.10 12.21 -0.16
N PHE A 100 22.38 11.21 -0.64
CA PHE A 100 22.55 10.65 -1.97
C PHE A 100 21.26 10.76 -2.78
N SER A 101 21.35 10.61 -4.09
CA SER A 101 20.19 10.52 -4.98
C SER A 101 20.39 9.50 -6.09
N GLN A 102 19.26 9.01 -6.61
CA GLN A 102 19.21 8.19 -7.82
C GLN A 102 17.89 8.43 -8.53
N GLN A 103 17.89 8.45 -9.85
CA GLN A 103 16.67 8.51 -10.64
C GLN A 103 16.26 7.10 -11.12
N VAL A 104 14.99 6.75 -10.90
CA VAL A 104 14.40 5.48 -11.36
C VAL A 104 13.02 5.77 -11.92
N ASP A 105 12.72 5.31 -13.13
CA ASP A 105 11.42 5.46 -13.79
C ASP A 105 10.86 6.89 -13.79
N GLY A 106 11.73 7.89 -13.94
CA GLY A 106 11.34 9.31 -13.94
C GLY A 106 11.17 9.93 -12.56
N VAL A 107 11.31 9.15 -11.48
CA VAL A 107 11.22 9.63 -10.09
C VAL A 107 12.62 9.79 -9.50
N THR A 108 12.88 10.90 -8.84
CA THR A 108 14.12 11.11 -8.08
C THR A 108 13.95 10.58 -6.67
N TYR A 109 14.82 9.65 -6.27
CA TYR A 109 14.91 9.14 -4.90
C TYR A 109 16.07 9.82 -4.18
N PHE A 110 15.81 10.35 -3.00
CA PHE A 110 16.81 10.85 -2.05
C PHE A 110 17.02 9.82 -0.94
N PHE A 111 18.27 9.60 -0.56
CA PHE A 111 18.64 8.64 0.47
C PHE A 111 19.37 9.34 1.61
N ILE A 112 18.81 9.18 2.81
CA ILE A 112 19.38 9.68 4.07
C ILE A 112 20.34 8.64 4.62
N ASP A 113 21.63 8.95 4.57
CA ASP A 113 22.68 8.05 5.02
C ASP A 113 23.14 8.37 6.44
N ASN A 114 23.09 7.35 7.26
CA ASN A 114 23.79 7.25 8.53
C ASN A 114 23.95 5.76 8.85
N GLU A 115 25.16 5.23 8.70
CA GLU A 115 25.40 3.80 8.91
C GLU A 115 25.09 3.34 10.33
N PHE A 116 25.27 4.18 11.34
CA PHE A 116 24.92 3.84 12.72
C PHE A 116 23.43 3.52 12.86
N TYR A 117 22.56 4.25 12.17
CA TYR A 117 21.12 4.02 12.24
C TYR A 117 20.60 3.01 11.20
N PHE A 118 21.14 2.99 9.98
CA PHE A 118 20.51 2.29 8.85
C PHE A 118 21.30 1.13 8.24
N LYS A 119 22.52 0.86 8.71
CA LYS A 119 23.27 -0.34 8.31
C LYS A 119 22.99 -1.45 9.31
N ARG A 120 21.92 -2.20 9.08
CA ARG A 120 21.42 -3.26 9.97
C ARG A 120 21.31 -4.58 9.20
N ASP A 121 21.56 -5.70 9.89
CA ASP A 121 21.63 -7.03 9.26
C ASP A 121 20.29 -7.78 9.28
N ASN A 122 19.41 -7.48 10.25
CA ASN A 122 18.20 -8.27 10.51
C ASN A 122 16.91 -7.51 10.13
N GLY A 123 16.82 -7.05 8.87
CA GLY A 123 15.63 -6.36 8.38
C GLY A 123 15.64 -4.84 8.61
N LEU A 124 14.53 -4.20 8.26
CA LEU A 124 14.41 -2.73 8.29
C LEU A 124 14.00 -2.20 9.66
N TYR A 125 13.23 -2.98 10.42
CA TYR A 125 12.54 -2.61 11.66
C TYR A 125 12.76 -3.64 12.77
N GLY A 126 12.32 -3.30 13.99
CA GLY A 126 12.34 -4.19 15.13
C GLY A 126 13.57 -4.03 16.01
N TYR A 127 14.27 -2.92 15.89
CA TYR A 127 15.42 -2.61 16.73
C TYR A 127 15.03 -1.79 17.96
N TYR A 128 15.75 -1.96 19.06
CA TYR A 128 15.50 -1.24 20.31
C TYR A 128 15.58 0.28 20.18
N ASP A 129 16.33 0.77 19.19
CA ASP A 129 16.57 2.18 18.89
C ASP A 129 15.71 2.72 17.72
N ASP A 130 14.69 1.99 17.29
CA ASP A 130 13.84 2.40 16.16
C ASP A 130 13.26 3.81 16.35
N ALA A 131 12.86 4.18 17.56
CA ALA A 131 12.37 5.53 17.84
C ALA A 131 13.40 6.60 17.48
N GLU A 132 14.65 6.45 17.96
CA GLU A 132 15.72 7.42 17.67
C GLU A 132 16.11 7.43 16.19
N ARG A 133 16.12 6.28 15.53
CA ARG A 133 16.38 6.15 14.10
C ARG A 133 15.41 7.02 13.29
N TYR A 134 14.13 7.00 13.64
CA TYR A 134 13.10 7.74 12.90
C TYR A 134 12.90 9.18 13.41
N VAL A 135 13.32 9.50 14.63
CA VAL A 135 13.59 10.89 15.06
C VAL A 135 14.66 11.51 14.17
N PHE A 136 15.80 10.84 14.00
CA PHE A 136 16.87 11.29 13.11
C PHE A 136 16.37 11.43 11.66
N PHE A 137 15.74 10.39 11.10
CA PHE A 137 15.22 10.40 9.74
C PHE A 137 14.27 11.57 9.48
N SER A 138 13.27 11.73 10.35
CA SER A 138 12.27 12.80 10.22
C SER A 138 12.89 14.19 10.22
N ARG A 139 13.91 14.40 11.05
CA ARG A 139 14.63 15.65 11.10
C ARG A 139 15.52 15.84 9.87
N ALA A 140 16.22 14.79 9.43
CA ALA A 140 17.08 14.79 8.25
C ALA A 140 16.33 15.14 6.97
N VAL A 141 15.09 14.67 6.83
CA VAL A 141 14.19 15.01 5.69
C VAL A 141 13.96 16.52 5.60
N LEU A 142 13.78 17.20 6.71
CA LEU A 142 13.60 18.65 6.71
C LEU A 142 14.93 19.40 6.50
N GLU A 143 16.02 18.96 7.13
CA GLU A 143 17.34 19.58 6.97
C GLU A 143 17.86 19.46 5.53
N MET A 144 17.60 18.34 4.82
CA MET A 144 18.07 18.15 3.44
C MET A 144 17.49 19.17 2.46
N LEU A 145 16.32 19.78 2.75
CA LEU A 145 15.69 20.77 1.86
C LEU A 145 16.58 21.98 1.56
N LYS A 146 17.54 22.27 2.43
CA LYS A 146 18.54 23.34 2.22
C LYS A 146 19.57 23.02 1.13
N TYR A 147 19.74 21.73 0.81
CA TYR A 147 20.82 21.24 -0.04
C TYR A 147 20.34 20.68 -1.38
N ILE A 148 19.03 20.62 -1.61
CA ILE A 148 18.44 20.19 -2.87
C ILE A 148 17.76 21.35 -3.58
N GLN A 149 17.71 21.28 -4.90
CA GLN A 149 17.01 22.31 -5.69
C GLN A 149 15.49 22.13 -5.68
N PHE A 150 15.03 20.95 -5.36
CA PHE A 150 13.59 20.61 -5.29
C PHE A 150 12.95 21.30 -4.08
N LYS A 151 11.96 22.17 -4.35
CA LYS A 151 11.19 22.88 -3.32
C LYS A 151 9.78 22.32 -3.27
N PRO A 152 9.46 21.41 -2.34
CA PRO A 152 8.15 20.80 -2.28
C PRO A 152 7.07 21.80 -1.87
N GLN A 153 5.90 21.73 -2.53
CA GLN A 153 4.67 22.39 -2.07
C GLN A 153 3.95 21.49 -1.05
N VAL A 154 4.12 20.16 -1.21
CA VAL A 154 3.54 19.17 -0.30
C VAL A 154 4.61 18.18 0.13
N ILE A 155 4.66 17.89 1.44
CA ILE A 155 5.38 16.74 1.98
C ILE A 155 4.34 15.71 2.41
N ASN A 156 4.31 14.54 1.75
CA ASN A 156 3.47 13.42 2.14
C ASN A 156 4.30 12.44 2.98
N SER A 157 4.03 12.39 4.28
CA SER A 157 4.71 11.56 5.28
C SER A 157 3.92 10.27 5.51
N ASN A 158 4.59 9.11 5.52
CA ASN A 158 3.94 7.80 5.52
C ASN A 158 4.28 6.99 6.77
N ASP A 159 3.25 6.54 7.48
CA ASP A 159 3.30 5.77 8.71
C ASP A 159 4.12 6.42 9.84
N TRP A 160 4.21 5.74 10.98
CA TRP A 160 4.82 6.26 12.20
C TRP A 160 6.30 6.65 12.04
N GLN A 161 7.02 6.01 11.14
CA GLN A 161 8.43 6.29 10.87
C GLN A 161 8.66 7.70 10.28
N CYS A 162 7.65 8.25 9.64
CA CYS A 162 7.68 9.60 9.06
C CYS A 162 6.79 10.59 9.82
N ALA A 163 6.12 10.15 10.87
CA ALA A 163 5.13 10.93 11.60
C ALA A 163 5.69 12.20 12.26
N LEU A 164 6.97 12.20 12.62
CA LEU A 164 7.59 13.38 13.21
C LEU A 164 7.98 14.46 12.19
N ILE A 165 7.91 14.20 10.89
CA ILE A 165 8.19 15.23 9.87
C ILE A 165 7.25 16.44 10.00
N PRO A 166 5.91 16.29 9.97
CA PRO A 166 5.00 17.41 10.18
C PRO A 166 5.12 18.02 11.58
N VAL A 167 5.42 17.24 12.61
CA VAL A 167 5.62 17.73 13.98
C VAL A 167 6.84 18.63 14.05
N TYR A 168 7.99 18.20 13.53
CA TYR A 168 9.20 19.03 13.52
C TYR A 168 9.06 20.25 12.63
N TYR A 169 8.37 20.12 11.49
CA TYR A 169 8.09 21.28 10.64
C TYR A 169 7.30 22.34 11.40
N ASP A 170 6.24 21.96 12.09
CA ASP A 170 5.42 22.88 12.88
C ASP A 170 6.23 23.57 14.00
N LEU A 171 7.07 22.78 14.68
CA LEU A 171 7.84 23.28 15.83
C LEU A 171 9.04 24.16 15.46
N PHE A 172 9.72 23.86 14.33
CA PHE A 172 11.06 24.42 14.09
C PHE A 172 11.25 25.08 12.71
N TYR A 173 10.40 24.77 11.72
CA TYR A 173 10.66 25.18 10.34
C TYR A 173 9.55 26.03 9.72
N ARG A 174 8.32 25.96 10.19
CA ARG A 174 7.16 26.69 9.63
C ARG A 174 7.43 28.18 9.41
N ASN A 175 8.17 28.81 10.30
CA ASN A 175 8.51 30.25 10.26
C ASN A 175 9.99 30.52 9.96
N ALA A 176 10.72 29.53 9.46
CA ALA A 176 12.15 29.66 9.17
C ALA A 176 12.45 30.36 7.84
N GLY A 177 11.46 30.49 6.97
CA GLY A 177 11.60 31.12 5.66
C GLY A 177 12.33 30.26 4.62
N GLY A 178 12.46 30.78 3.40
CA GLY A 178 13.26 30.19 2.34
C GLY A 178 12.69 28.91 1.77
N CYS A 179 13.38 27.78 1.89
CA CYS A 179 12.93 26.49 1.35
C CYS A 179 11.76 25.87 2.11
N TYR A 180 11.37 26.45 3.24
CA TYR A 180 10.30 25.98 4.10
C TYR A 180 8.96 26.71 3.92
N ASP A 181 8.94 27.76 3.08
CA ASP A 181 7.77 28.62 2.95
C ASP A 181 6.59 27.84 2.34
N ASN A 182 5.43 27.93 3.01
CA ASN A 182 4.13 27.44 2.54
C ASN A 182 4.03 25.92 2.26
N ILE A 183 4.92 25.10 2.82
CA ILE A 183 4.83 23.65 2.67
C ILE A 183 3.59 23.12 3.38
N LYS A 184 2.76 22.35 2.67
CA LYS A 184 1.63 21.61 3.21
C LYS A 184 2.04 20.19 3.60
N HIS A 185 1.48 19.70 4.69
CA HIS A 185 1.78 18.36 5.20
C HIS A 185 0.58 17.45 5.09
N VAL A 186 0.73 16.35 4.33
CA VAL A 186 -0.20 15.23 4.30
C VAL A 186 0.43 14.07 5.07
N PHE A 187 -0.30 13.49 6.01
CA PHE A 187 0.12 12.32 6.74
C PHE A 187 -0.72 11.11 6.32
N THR A 188 -0.08 10.06 5.81
CA THR A 188 -0.76 8.85 5.32
C THR A 188 -0.56 7.68 6.29
N ILE A 189 -1.67 7.10 6.75
CA ILE A 189 -1.70 5.92 7.63
C ILE A 189 -1.92 4.69 6.76
N HIS A 190 -0.90 3.81 6.65
CA HIS A 190 -1.02 2.52 5.99
C HIS A 190 -1.44 1.42 6.96
N ASN A 191 -0.94 1.47 8.19
CA ASN A 191 -1.31 0.54 9.24
C ASN A 191 -1.32 1.22 10.61
N ILE A 192 -2.50 1.48 11.14
CA ILE A 192 -2.70 2.14 12.44
C ILE A 192 -2.22 1.30 13.65
N GLY A 193 -2.01 0.00 13.45
CA GLY A 193 -1.49 -0.87 14.51
C GLY A 193 -0.05 -0.57 14.93
N TYR A 194 0.70 0.17 14.10
CA TYR A 194 2.08 0.60 14.38
C TYR A 194 2.13 2.11 14.51
N GLN A 195 2.34 2.63 15.73
CA GLN A 195 2.12 4.03 16.07
C GLN A 195 3.40 4.80 16.47
N GLY A 196 4.53 4.08 16.65
CA GLY A 196 5.74 4.70 17.19
C GLY A 196 5.57 5.07 18.67
N LEU A 197 5.16 4.08 19.48
CA LEU A 197 4.97 4.24 20.93
C LEU A 197 6.31 4.12 21.65
N VAL A 198 6.66 5.13 22.46
CA VAL A 198 7.87 5.16 23.27
C VAL A 198 7.59 5.86 24.60
N LYS A 199 8.43 5.59 25.61
CA LYS A 199 8.29 6.20 26.96
C LYS A 199 8.91 7.58 27.04
N ASP A 200 9.91 7.87 26.21
CA ASP A 200 10.63 9.12 26.21
C ASP A 200 11.10 9.47 24.79
N ILE A 201 11.33 10.74 24.53
CA ILE A 201 11.82 11.24 23.25
C ILE A 201 12.82 12.37 23.44
N VAL A 202 13.87 12.36 22.65
CA VAL A 202 14.83 13.47 22.54
C VAL A 202 14.46 14.40 21.38
N GLY A 203 14.66 15.69 21.56
CA GLY A 203 14.56 16.68 20.48
C GLY A 203 13.22 17.38 20.35
N ILE A 204 12.27 17.20 21.28
CA ILE A 204 11.07 18.01 21.43
C ILE A 204 11.15 18.80 22.73
N PRO A 205 10.90 20.13 22.70
CA PRO A 205 10.91 20.93 23.92
C PRO A 205 9.86 20.44 24.93
N PRO A 206 10.16 20.36 26.24
CA PRO A 206 9.23 19.84 27.24
C PRO A 206 7.84 20.49 27.23
N HIS A 207 7.74 21.78 26.98
CA HIS A 207 6.47 22.51 26.91
C HIS A 207 5.67 22.24 25.63
N LYS A 208 6.19 21.44 24.70
CA LYS A 208 5.54 21.04 23.42
C LYS A 208 5.30 19.53 23.34
N VAL A 209 5.69 18.77 24.34
CA VAL A 209 5.55 17.30 24.37
C VAL A 209 4.07 16.86 24.25
N ASN A 210 3.14 17.66 24.75
CA ASN A 210 1.70 17.41 24.63
C ASN A 210 1.20 17.18 23.19
N ILE A 211 1.94 17.65 22.17
CA ILE A 211 1.62 17.41 20.76
C ILE A 211 1.69 15.90 20.44
N ILE A 212 2.64 15.20 21.05
CA ILE A 212 2.91 13.77 20.80
C ILE A 212 2.56 12.87 21.99
N GLU A 213 2.25 13.45 23.15
CA GLU A 213 1.84 12.70 24.33
C GLU A 213 0.40 12.21 24.20
N TYR A 214 0.18 10.95 24.50
CA TYR A 214 -1.15 10.33 24.48
C TYR A 214 -1.22 9.15 25.45
N ASP A 215 -2.21 9.20 26.37
CA ASP A 215 -2.46 8.17 27.39
C ASP A 215 -1.20 7.79 28.21
N GLY A 216 -0.33 8.76 28.51
CA GLY A 216 0.87 8.59 29.32
C GLY A 216 2.10 8.08 28.57
N ASP A 217 2.01 7.88 27.26
CA ASP A 217 3.11 7.51 26.37
C ASP A 217 3.34 8.58 25.29
N ILE A 218 4.49 8.53 24.67
CA ILE A 218 4.79 9.29 23.47
C ILE A 218 4.30 8.49 22.27
N ASN A 219 3.46 9.09 21.43
CA ASN A 219 2.88 8.47 20.25
C ASN A 219 3.16 9.34 19.01
N PHE A 220 4.05 8.88 18.13
CA PHE A 220 4.47 9.65 16.94
C PHE A 220 3.32 9.87 15.97
N MET A 221 2.51 8.83 15.73
CA MET A 221 1.36 8.90 14.83
C MET A 221 0.32 9.91 15.32
N LYS A 222 0.03 9.94 16.63
CA LYS A 222 -0.85 10.94 17.24
C LYS A 222 -0.34 12.36 16.95
N GLY A 223 0.95 12.59 17.08
CA GLY A 223 1.54 13.89 16.78
C GLY A 223 1.32 14.32 15.33
N ALA A 224 1.53 13.42 14.38
CA ALA A 224 1.27 13.71 12.96
C ALA A 224 -0.21 14.00 12.70
N ILE A 225 -1.13 13.21 13.28
CA ILE A 225 -2.58 13.42 13.15
C ILE A 225 -2.97 14.80 13.70
N GLU A 226 -2.32 15.27 14.76
CA GLU A 226 -2.61 16.61 15.33
C GLU A 226 -2.23 17.76 14.38
N VAL A 227 -1.04 17.72 13.81
CA VAL A 227 -0.44 18.91 13.14
C VAL A 227 -0.50 18.88 11.62
N ALA A 228 -0.64 17.72 10.97
CA ALA A 228 -0.73 17.65 9.51
C ALA A 228 -1.96 18.43 8.98
N ASP A 229 -1.84 19.04 7.81
CA ASP A 229 -2.93 19.76 7.15
C ASP A 229 -4.05 18.79 6.71
N LYS A 230 -3.69 17.59 6.25
CA LYS A 230 -4.61 16.47 5.95
C LYS A 230 -4.05 15.14 6.48
N VAL A 231 -4.95 14.26 6.85
CA VAL A 231 -4.65 12.87 7.20
C VAL A 231 -5.30 11.98 6.15
N THR A 232 -4.53 11.11 5.53
CA THR A 232 -5.05 10.15 4.55
C THR A 232 -4.84 8.73 5.05
N THR A 233 -5.65 7.82 4.54
CA THR A 233 -5.42 6.39 4.68
C THR A 233 -5.72 5.67 3.36
N VAL A 234 -5.49 4.38 3.33
CA VAL A 234 -5.35 3.59 2.09
C VAL A 234 -6.65 2.97 1.58
N SER A 235 -7.80 3.38 2.15
CA SER A 235 -9.12 3.13 1.58
C SER A 235 -10.21 3.98 2.24
N PRO A 236 -11.32 4.30 1.54
CA PRO A 236 -12.43 5.06 2.11
C PRO A 236 -13.14 4.36 3.27
N THR A 237 -13.29 3.04 3.19
CA THR A 237 -13.89 2.25 4.28
C THR A 237 -12.97 2.22 5.49
N TYR A 238 -11.66 2.03 5.30
CA TYR A 238 -10.71 2.03 6.41
C TYR A 238 -10.65 3.40 7.11
N ALA A 239 -10.75 4.51 6.36
CA ALA A 239 -10.84 5.85 6.95
C ALA A 239 -12.03 6.01 7.93
N LYS A 240 -13.11 5.25 7.73
CA LYS A 240 -14.25 5.20 8.65
C LYS A 240 -14.05 4.19 9.77
N GLU A 241 -13.48 3.03 9.46
CA GLU A 241 -13.24 1.96 10.44
C GLU A 241 -12.30 2.42 11.55
N ILE A 242 -11.22 3.16 11.23
CA ILE A 242 -10.26 3.65 12.23
C ILE A 242 -10.82 4.70 13.19
N LEU A 243 -12.06 5.20 12.97
CA LEU A 243 -12.77 6.04 13.94
C LEU A 243 -13.44 5.20 15.04
N ASP A 244 -13.61 3.89 14.82
CA ASP A 244 -14.21 2.97 15.79
C ASP A 244 -13.11 2.40 16.72
N PRO A 245 -13.37 2.34 18.05
CA PRO A 245 -12.41 1.81 19.03
C PRO A 245 -11.88 0.41 18.71
N TRP A 246 -12.67 -0.42 18.02
CA TRP A 246 -12.26 -1.77 17.60
C TRP A 246 -11.10 -1.78 16.59
N PHE A 247 -11.02 -0.76 15.72
CA PHE A 247 -10.03 -0.68 14.65
C PHE A 247 -8.95 0.37 14.88
N SER A 248 -9.19 1.32 15.82
CA SER A 248 -8.32 2.49 16.03
C SER A 248 -7.02 2.20 16.77
N HIS A 249 -6.90 1.02 17.38
CA HIS A 249 -5.79 0.72 18.31
C HIS A 249 -5.58 1.83 19.37
N GLY A 250 -6.68 2.40 19.89
CA GLY A 250 -6.67 3.42 20.94
C GLY A 250 -6.61 4.87 20.43
N LEU A 251 -6.50 5.12 19.11
CA LEU A 251 -6.47 6.47 18.55
C LEU A 251 -7.85 7.03 18.13
N ASP A 252 -8.96 6.32 18.43
CA ASP A 252 -10.33 6.73 18.04
C ASP A 252 -10.67 8.15 18.47
N ARG A 253 -10.40 8.53 19.73
CA ARG A 253 -10.69 9.87 20.24
C ARG A 253 -10.01 10.98 19.43
N ILE A 254 -8.74 10.78 19.08
CA ILE A 254 -7.99 11.74 18.26
C ILE A 254 -8.51 11.76 16.83
N LEU A 255 -8.72 10.58 16.21
CA LEU A 255 -9.20 10.47 14.84
C LEU A 255 -10.60 11.06 14.68
N VAL A 256 -11.52 10.79 15.62
CA VAL A 256 -12.86 11.41 15.62
C VAL A 256 -12.77 12.93 15.71
N SER A 257 -11.90 13.48 16.57
CA SER A 257 -11.70 14.93 16.69
C SER A 257 -11.12 15.56 15.42
N LYS A 258 -10.41 14.80 14.60
CA LYS A 258 -9.73 15.24 13.37
C LYS A 258 -10.38 14.68 12.08
N GLN A 259 -11.58 14.08 12.19
CA GLN A 259 -12.25 13.48 11.03
C GLN A 259 -12.51 14.44 9.88
N TYR A 260 -12.66 15.76 10.17
CA TYR A 260 -12.87 16.81 9.16
C TYR A 260 -11.71 16.95 8.17
N LYS A 261 -10.51 16.50 8.54
CA LYS A 261 -9.31 16.51 7.69
C LYS A 261 -8.83 15.11 7.32
N THR A 262 -9.62 14.07 7.63
CA THR A 262 -9.28 12.66 7.38
C THR A 262 -10.08 12.13 6.19
N CYS A 263 -9.39 11.50 5.23
CA CYS A 263 -9.99 10.83 4.08
C CYS A 263 -9.22 9.56 3.72
N GLY A 264 -9.79 8.73 2.85
CA GLY A 264 -9.15 7.49 2.40
C GLY A 264 -9.17 7.37 0.89
N PHE A 265 -8.05 6.91 0.32
CA PHE A 265 -7.89 6.63 -1.11
C PHE A 265 -7.40 5.19 -1.29
N LEU A 266 -8.11 4.43 -2.13
CA LEU A 266 -7.71 3.06 -2.42
C LEU A 266 -6.37 3.07 -3.16
N ASN A 267 -5.42 2.23 -2.73
CA ASN A 267 -4.16 2.03 -3.45
C ASN A 267 -4.41 1.32 -4.78
N GLY A 268 -3.52 1.55 -5.73
CA GLY A 268 -3.47 0.79 -6.97
C GLY A 268 -2.54 -0.43 -6.88
N ILE A 269 -2.43 -1.15 -7.99
CA ILE A 269 -1.41 -2.16 -8.23
C ILE A 269 -0.57 -1.77 -9.45
N ASP A 270 0.66 -2.28 -9.51
CA ASP A 270 1.50 -2.14 -10.70
C ASP A 270 0.96 -3.08 -11.80
N THR A 271 0.23 -2.51 -12.74
CA THR A 271 -0.42 -3.24 -13.84
C THR A 271 0.54 -3.69 -14.95
N GLU A 272 1.78 -3.23 -14.95
CA GLU A 272 2.86 -3.70 -15.83
C GLU A 272 3.50 -4.95 -15.20
N MET A 273 3.86 -4.87 -13.91
CA MET A 273 4.43 -5.99 -13.15
C MET A 273 3.45 -7.16 -13.01
N TYR A 274 2.16 -6.87 -12.81
CA TYR A 274 1.08 -7.86 -12.67
C TYR A 274 0.22 -7.88 -13.93
N ASN A 275 0.78 -8.40 -15.04
CA ASN A 275 0.10 -8.47 -16.31
C ASN A 275 0.15 -9.90 -16.90
N PRO A 276 -0.97 -10.65 -16.87
CA PRO A 276 -1.00 -12.02 -17.37
C PRO A 276 -0.72 -12.12 -18.89
N GLU A 277 -0.82 -11.01 -19.65
CA GLU A 277 -0.51 -11.02 -21.08
C GLU A 277 0.99 -11.03 -21.37
N THR A 278 1.82 -10.53 -20.44
CA THR A 278 3.27 -10.33 -20.63
C THR A 278 4.13 -10.95 -19.56
N ASP A 279 3.54 -11.50 -18.49
CA ASP A 279 4.28 -12.12 -17.38
C ASP A 279 5.01 -13.38 -17.86
N SER A 280 6.33 -13.31 -17.90
CA SER A 280 7.20 -14.44 -18.29
C SER A 280 7.36 -15.49 -17.18
N GLY A 281 6.87 -15.23 -15.96
CA GLY A 281 6.96 -16.13 -14.80
C GLY A 281 5.82 -17.13 -14.69
N ILE A 282 4.82 -17.09 -15.61
CA ILE A 282 3.66 -17.98 -15.62
C ILE A 282 3.74 -19.01 -16.75
N ALA A 283 3.06 -20.13 -16.62
CA ALA A 283 3.17 -21.27 -17.56
C ALA A 283 2.66 -20.94 -18.99
N ALA A 284 1.66 -20.07 -19.11
CA ALA A 284 1.16 -19.56 -20.38
C ALA A 284 0.52 -18.18 -20.19
N ASN A 285 0.72 -17.27 -21.13
CA ASN A 285 0.09 -15.96 -21.10
C ASN A 285 -1.39 -16.05 -21.51
N PHE A 286 -2.20 -15.16 -20.97
CA PHE A 286 -3.63 -15.07 -21.26
C PHE A 286 -4.13 -13.63 -21.07
N SER A 287 -5.33 -13.36 -21.55
CA SER A 287 -5.95 -12.02 -21.49
C SER A 287 -7.43 -12.09 -21.11
N ALA A 288 -8.02 -10.92 -20.85
CA ALA A 288 -9.48 -10.80 -20.66
C ALA A 288 -10.32 -11.22 -21.87
N LYS A 289 -9.71 -11.35 -23.06
CA LYS A 289 -10.37 -11.81 -24.31
C LYS A 289 -10.16 -13.30 -24.56
N ASP A 290 -9.06 -13.86 -24.11
CA ASP A 290 -8.71 -15.28 -24.27
C ASP A 290 -8.10 -15.85 -22.99
N HIS A 291 -8.87 -16.66 -22.28
CA HIS A 291 -8.50 -17.28 -21.01
C HIS A 291 -7.80 -18.65 -21.15
N LYS A 292 -7.50 -19.11 -22.38
CA LYS A 292 -6.96 -20.49 -22.60
C LYS A 292 -5.68 -20.77 -21.82
N GLY A 293 -4.78 -19.76 -21.74
CA GLY A 293 -3.55 -19.88 -20.98
C GLY A 293 -3.75 -20.14 -19.48
N LYS A 294 -4.88 -19.69 -18.90
CA LYS A 294 -5.18 -19.89 -17.48
C LYS A 294 -5.31 -21.36 -17.11
N ALA A 295 -5.83 -22.21 -18.02
CA ALA A 295 -5.91 -23.66 -17.79
C ALA A 295 -4.50 -24.29 -17.70
N ALA A 296 -3.56 -23.89 -18.57
CA ALA A 296 -2.18 -24.36 -18.50
C ALA A 296 -1.48 -23.89 -17.20
N CYS A 297 -1.77 -22.66 -16.75
CA CYS A 297 -1.27 -22.17 -15.46
C CYS A 297 -1.82 -22.99 -14.28
N LYS A 298 -3.11 -23.41 -14.33
CA LYS A 298 -3.71 -24.26 -13.30
C LYS A 298 -3.04 -25.64 -13.25
N SER A 299 -2.84 -26.29 -14.41
CA SER A 299 -2.13 -27.57 -14.49
C SER A 299 -0.70 -27.47 -13.95
N ALA A 300 0.00 -26.35 -14.22
CA ALA A 300 1.34 -26.11 -13.70
C ALA A 300 1.37 -26.04 -12.16
N ILE A 301 0.35 -25.45 -11.51
CA ILE A 301 0.24 -25.43 -10.05
C ILE A 301 0.07 -26.83 -9.48
N PHE A 302 -0.76 -27.66 -10.08
CA PHE A 302 -0.93 -29.07 -9.63
C PHE A 302 0.40 -29.83 -9.72
N ASN A 303 1.13 -29.66 -10.80
CA ASN A 303 2.45 -30.27 -10.96
C ASN A 303 3.46 -29.78 -9.91
N GLU A 304 3.45 -28.46 -9.60
CA GLU A 304 4.37 -27.85 -8.62
C GLU A 304 4.11 -28.35 -7.21
N PHE A 305 2.84 -28.57 -6.84
CA PHE A 305 2.45 -29.10 -5.54
C PHE A 305 2.33 -30.63 -5.48
N GLY A 306 2.57 -31.34 -6.60
CA GLY A 306 2.47 -32.79 -6.66
C GLY A 306 1.03 -33.34 -6.48
N MET A 307 0.01 -32.52 -6.80
CA MET A 307 -1.39 -32.87 -6.65
C MET A 307 -2.00 -33.38 -7.98
N PRO A 308 -2.94 -34.33 -7.93
CA PRO A 308 -3.69 -34.68 -9.13
C PRO A 308 -4.61 -33.55 -9.57
N GLU A 309 -4.77 -33.36 -10.88
CA GLU A 309 -5.69 -32.38 -11.44
C GLU A 309 -7.11 -32.89 -11.50
N TYR A 310 -7.99 -32.40 -10.66
CA TYR A 310 -9.41 -32.68 -10.71
C TYR A 310 -10.19 -31.59 -11.45
N LYS A 311 -11.32 -31.90 -12.05
CA LYS A 311 -12.20 -30.92 -12.74
C LYS A 311 -13.04 -30.09 -11.75
N ILE A 312 -12.46 -29.68 -10.65
CA ILE A 312 -13.04 -28.87 -9.58
C ILE A 312 -12.29 -27.56 -9.42
N PRO A 313 -12.85 -26.56 -8.74
CA PRO A 313 -12.15 -25.29 -8.57
C PRO A 313 -10.92 -25.40 -7.66
N LEU A 314 -9.93 -24.55 -7.92
CA LEU A 314 -8.73 -24.35 -7.10
C LEU A 314 -8.89 -23.06 -6.32
N LEU A 315 -9.01 -23.16 -4.99
CA LEU A 315 -9.03 -22.05 -4.05
C LEU A 315 -7.59 -21.76 -3.60
N ALA A 316 -7.18 -20.50 -3.64
CA ALA A 316 -5.85 -20.08 -3.21
C ALA A 316 -5.91 -19.15 -2.00
N MET A 317 -4.89 -19.23 -1.16
CA MET A 317 -4.60 -18.28 -0.09
C MET A 317 -3.10 -17.92 -0.11
N ILE A 318 -2.78 -16.63 -0.16
CA ILE A 318 -1.41 -16.12 -0.13
C ILE A 318 -1.36 -15.00 0.90
N SER A 319 -0.70 -15.23 2.04
CA SER A 319 -0.62 -14.22 3.09
C SER A 319 0.45 -14.56 4.12
N ARG A 320 0.88 -13.54 4.86
CA ARG A 320 1.56 -13.76 6.14
C ARG A 320 0.54 -14.32 7.14
N PHE A 321 0.90 -15.37 7.86
CA PHE A 321 0.04 -15.95 8.89
C PHE A 321 0.09 -15.11 10.16
N ALA A 322 -0.97 -14.32 10.34
CA ALA A 322 -1.16 -13.45 11.49
C ALA A 322 -2.65 -13.42 11.84
N ASP A 323 -2.96 -13.18 13.12
CA ASP A 323 -4.32 -13.23 13.67
C ASP A 323 -5.34 -12.41 12.85
N HIS A 324 -4.95 -11.18 12.44
CA HIS A 324 -5.85 -10.31 11.68
C HIS A 324 -6.14 -10.77 10.24
N LYS A 325 -5.52 -11.85 9.75
CA LYS A 325 -5.75 -12.39 8.39
C LYS A 325 -6.88 -13.41 8.33
N GLY A 326 -7.47 -13.78 9.47
CA GLY A 326 -8.69 -14.61 9.54
C GLY A 326 -8.47 -16.11 9.31
N PHE A 327 -7.26 -16.61 9.56
CA PHE A 327 -6.97 -18.05 9.44
C PHE A 327 -7.65 -18.90 10.52
N ASP A 328 -8.09 -18.30 11.63
CA ASP A 328 -8.95 -18.91 12.63
C ASP A 328 -10.30 -19.31 12.04
N LEU A 329 -10.91 -18.47 11.19
CA LEU A 329 -12.14 -18.78 10.47
C LEU A 329 -11.93 -19.96 9.50
N VAL A 330 -10.82 -19.94 8.76
CA VAL A 330 -10.46 -21.03 7.82
C VAL A 330 -10.29 -22.33 8.57
N ARG A 331 -9.57 -22.30 9.71
CA ARG A 331 -9.33 -23.47 10.56
C ARG A 331 -10.64 -24.08 11.07
N ALA A 332 -11.61 -23.24 11.43
CA ALA A 332 -12.88 -23.67 12.01
C ALA A 332 -13.77 -24.49 11.03
N VAL A 333 -13.66 -24.25 9.73
CA VAL A 333 -14.51 -24.89 8.70
C VAL A 333 -13.70 -25.52 7.54
N PHE A 334 -12.44 -25.85 7.79
CA PHE A 334 -11.57 -26.36 6.72
C PHE A 334 -12.06 -27.67 6.10
N ASP A 335 -12.52 -28.59 6.92
CA ASP A 335 -13.09 -29.88 6.46
C ASP A 335 -14.35 -29.64 5.62
N ASP A 336 -15.18 -28.64 5.97
CA ASP A 336 -16.36 -28.27 5.18
C ASP A 336 -15.95 -27.65 3.82
N ILE A 337 -14.88 -26.85 3.78
CA ILE A 337 -14.33 -26.34 2.50
C ILE A 337 -13.91 -27.50 1.61
N ILE A 338 -13.20 -28.49 2.13
CA ILE A 338 -12.78 -29.69 1.37
C ILE A 338 -13.98 -30.50 0.91
N ALA A 339 -15.05 -30.56 1.72
CA ALA A 339 -16.30 -31.25 1.39
C ALA A 339 -17.12 -30.58 0.27
N THR A 340 -16.86 -29.30 -0.05
CA THR A 340 -17.49 -28.62 -1.20
C THR A 340 -16.87 -28.94 -2.55
N ASP A 341 -16.08 -29.99 -2.66
CA ASP A 341 -15.35 -30.40 -3.87
C ASP A 341 -14.46 -29.30 -4.42
N MET A 342 -13.50 -28.83 -3.59
CA MET A 342 -12.44 -27.91 -3.96
C MET A 342 -11.06 -28.52 -3.72
N GLN A 343 -10.09 -28.07 -4.50
CA GLN A 343 -8.67 -28.16 -4.15
C GLN A 343 -8.21 -26.83 -3.60
N VAL A 344 -7.25 -26.84 -2.68
CA VAL A 344 -6.79 -25.66 -1.98
C VAL A 344 -5.28 -25.57 -2.06
N VAL A 345 -4.73 -24.38 -2.38
CA VAL A 345 -3.30 -24.08 -2.30
C VAL A 345 -3.05 -22.94 -1.35
N ILE A 346 -2.08 -23.12 -0.45
CA ILE A 346 -1.72 -22.12 0.56
C ILE A 346 -0.23 -21.79 0.43
N LEU A 347 0.07 -20.50 0.35
CA LEU A 347 1.42 -19.95 0.37
C LEU A 347 1.53 -18.93 1.50
N GLY A 348 2.40 -19.18 2.46
CA GLY A 348 2.62 -18.23 3.55
C GLY A 348 3.48 -18.77 4.67
N SER A 349 3.79 -17.87 5.61
CA SER A 349 4.46 -18.17 6.88
C SER A 349 4.10 -17.13 7.93
N GLY A 350 4.34 -17.44 9.21
CA GLY A 350 4.10 -16.53 10.33
C GLY A 350 3.88 -17.26 11.63
N GLU A 351 2.70 -17.14 12.24
CA GLU A 351 2.40 -17.80 13.50
C GLU A 351 2.40 -19.31 13.36
N SER A 352 3.16 -20.00 14.23
CA SER A 352 3.39 -21.45 14.18
C SER A 352 2.09 -22.25 14.20
N GLN A 353 1.08 -21.79 14.96
CA GLN A 353 -0.21 -22.47 15.04
C GLN A 353 -0.90 -22.63 13.67
N TYR A 354 -0.75 -21.68 12.76
CA TYR A 354 -1.32 -21.74 11.40
C TYR A 354 -0.42 -22.54 10.45
N GLU A 355 0.91 -22.41 10.59
CA GLU A 355 1.86 -23.20 9.81
C GLU A 355 1.68 -24.70 10.07
N GLU A 356 1.59 -25.10 11.35
CA GLU A 356 1.36 -26.49 11.75
C GLU A 356 -0.02 -26.98 11.29
N PHE A 357 -1.05 -26.13 11.41
CA PHE A 357 -2.38 -26.49 10.94
C PHE A 357 -2.38 -26.82 9.44
N PHE A 358 -1.86 -25.93 8.58
CA PHE A 358 -1.86 -26.15 7.14
C PHE A 358 -0.94 -27.31 6.73
N GLN A 359 0.16 -27.53 7.43
CA GLN A 359 1.00 -28.69 7.21
C GLN A 359 0.25 -29.99 7.53
N ASN A 360 -0.53 -30.03 8.61
CA ASN A 360 -1.35 -31.19 8.97
C ASN A 360 -2.48 -31.41 7.95
N MET A 361 -3.09 -30.34 7.42
CA MET A 361 -4.12 -30.45 6.39
C MET A 361 -3.55 -30.96 5.06
N HIS A 362 -2.35 -30.54 4.68
CA HIS A 362 -1.64 -31.10 3.53
C HIS A 362 -1.39 -32.61 3.68
N TRP A 363 -0.96 -33.07 4.84
CA TRP A 363 -0.76 -34.50 5.08
C TRP A 363 -2.06 -35.29 5.11
N ARG A 364 -3.15 -34.70 5.65
CA ARG A 364 -4.45 -35.33 5.75
C ARG A 364 -5.17 -35.44 4.39
N TYR A 365 -4.97 -34.46 3.52
CA TYR A 365 -5.60 -34.34 2.21
C TYR A 365 -4.58 -34.15 1.08
N PRO A 366 -3.65 -35.07 0.85
CA PRO A 366 -2.52 -34.87 -0.07
C PRO A 366 -2.96 -34.58 -1.51
N ASP A 367 -4.10 -35.10 -1.94
CA ASP A 367 -4.66 -34.92 -3.29
C ASP A 367 -5.44 -33.57 -3.42
N LYS A 368 -5.79 -32.93 -2.33
CA LYS A 368 -6.66 -31.75 -2.32
C LYS A 368 -5.99 -30.48 -1.74
N VAL A 369 -4.91 -30.61 -0.97
CA VAL A 369 -4.28 -29.49 -0.27
C VAL A 369 -2.80 -29.39 -0.59
N GLY A 370 -2.41 -28.31 -1.27
CA GLY A 370 -1.02 -27.91 -1.47
C GLY A 370 -0.62 -26.84 -0.46
N PHE A 371 0.51 -27.02 0.21
CA PHE A 371 1.04 -26.03 1.15
C PHE A 371 2.52 -25.73 0.90
N TYR A 372 2.84 -24.45 0.77
CA TYR A 372 4.21 -23.94 0.73
C TYR A 372 4.46 -23.01 1.90
N ARG A 373 5.32 -23.44 2.83
CA ARG A 373 5.74 -22.63 3.97
C ARG A 373 6.84 -21.65 3.57
N GLY A 374 6.54 -20.36 3.57
CA GLY A 374 7.51 -19.32 3.29
C GLY A 374 6.96 -18.21 2.40
N PHE A 375 7.85 -17.31 1.98
CA PHE A 375 7.56 -16.24 1.05
C PHE A 375 8.26 -16.49 -0.29
N ASN A 376 7.47 -16.54 -1.37
CA ASN A 376 8.00 -16.76 -2.72
C ASN A 376 7.16 -15.98 -3.75
N THR A 377 7.70 -14.86 -4.22
CA THR A 377 7.00 -13.97 -5.16
C THR A 377 6.71 -14.62 -6.51
N GLY A 378 7.62 -15.45 -7.02
CA GLY A 378 7.43 -16.18 -8.27
C GLY A 378 6.29 -17.20 -8.15
N LEU A 379 6.26 -17.98 -7.07
CA LEU A 379 5.17 -18.92 -6.80
C LEU A 379 3.85 -18.18 -6.57
N ALA A 380 3.85 -17.05 -5.87
CA ALA A 380 2.66 -16.23 -5.69
C ALA A 380 2.03 -15.82 -7.03
N LYS A 381 2.85 -15.33 -7.99
CA LYS A 381 2.37 -14.99 -9.33
C LYS A 381 1.78 -16.19 -10.07
N ARG A 382 2.45 -17.36 -10.01
CA ARG A 382 1.91 -18.59 -10.62
C ARG A 382 0.59 -19.01 -9.98
N ILE A 383 0.45 -18.89 -8.66
CA ILE A 383 -0.81 -19.19 -7.96
C ILE A 383 -1.90 -18.20 -8.40
N TYR A 384 -1.64 -16.90 -8.47
CA TYR A 384 -2.61 -15.94 -9.02
C TYR A 384 -3.03 -16.28 -10.45
N ALA A 385 -2.10 -16.75 -11.28
CA ALA A 385 -2.42 -17.12 -12.65
C ALA A 385 -3.21 -18.42 -12.76
N GLY A 386 -2.93 -19.42 -11.90
CA GLY A 386 -3.48 -20.77 -12.01
C GLY A 386 -4.73 -21.02 -11.16
N ALA A 387 -4.94 -20.33 -10.06
CA ALA A 387 -6.11 -20.52 -9.21
C ALA A 387 -7.41 -20.01 -9.87
N ASP A 388 -8.55 -20.54 -9.44
CA ASP A 388 -9.88 -20.08 -9.85
C ASP A 388 -10.42 -19.04 -8.87
N MET A 389 -10.15 -19.22 -7.58
CA MET A 389 -10.66 -18.39 -6.48
C MET A 389 -9.54 -17.99 -5.53
N PHE A 390 -9.68 -16.85 -4.89
CA PHE A 390 -8.70 -16.31 -3.95
C PHE A 390 -9.37 -15.84 -2.67
N LEU A 391 -9.06 -16.45 -1.52
CA LEU A 391 -9.71 -16.20 -0.24
C LEU A 391 -8.90 -15.21 0.62
N MET A 392 -9.56 -14.13 1.09
CA MET A 392 -9.06 -13.17 2.06
C MET A 392 -10.08 -12.90 3.16
N PRO A 393 -10.11 -13.70 4.23
CA PRO A 393 -11.10 -13.58 5.31
C PRO A 393 -10.67 -12.62 6.42
N SER A 394 -9.92 -11.59 6.10
CA SER A 394 -9.25 -10.71 7.05
C SER A 394 -10.20 -10.07 8.06
N LYS A 395 -9.80 -10.05 9.34
CA LYS A 395 -10.48 -9.33 10.42
C LYS A 395 -10.36 -7.80 10.24
N SER A 396 -9.22 -7.36 9.73
CA SER A 396 -8.95 -5.99 9.33
C SER A 396 -7.98 -6.00 8.15
N GLU A 397 -8.27 -5.21 7.12
CA GLU A 397 -7.41 -5.07 5.94
C GLU A 397 -7.44 -3.62 5.46
N PRO A 398 -6.47 -2.79 5.84
CA PRO A 398 -6.45 -1.37 5.46
C PRO A 398 -6.70 -1.12 3.99
N CYS A 399 -5.98 -1.82 3.13
CA CYS A 399 -6.17 -1.81 1.68
C CYS A 399 -6.27 -3.22 1.10
N GLY A 400 -5.24 -4.04 1.31
CA GLY A 400 -5.02 -5.26 0.55
C GLY A 400 -4.61 -4.97 -0.89
N LEU A 401 -3.68 -5.76 -1.41
CA LEU A 401 -3.28 -5.73 -2.82
C LEU A 401 -3.60 -7.06 -3.49
N ALA A 402 -3.56 -8.14 -2.73
CA ALA A 402 -3.69 -9.50 -3.25
C ALA A 402 -5.03 -9.76 -3.95
N GLN A 403 -6.15 -9.19 -3.46
CA GLN A 403 -7.46 -9.29 -4.10
C GLN A 403 -7.50 -8.58 -5.46
N MET A 404 -6.82 -7.44 -5.59
CA MET A 404 -6.74 -6.71 -6.86
C MET A 404 -5.81 -7.42 -7.85
N ILE A 405 -4.69 -7.94 -7.37
CA ILE A 405 -3.77 -8.77 -8.17
C ILE A 405 -4.46 -10.04 -8.64
N SER A 406 -5.17 -10.75 -7.74
CA SER A 406 -5.90 -11.97 -8.11
C SER A 406 -6.96 -11.69 -9.19
N ALA A 407 -7.74 -10.61 -9.03
CA ALA A 407 -8.73 -10.18 -10.03
C ALA A 407 -8.07 -9.87 -11.39
N ARG A 408 -6.91 -9.19 -11.39
CA ARG A 408 -6.13 -8.90 -12.60
C ARG A 408 -5.69 -10.16 -13.34
N TYR A 409 -5.40 -11.26 -12.63
CA TYR A 409 -5.10 -12.57 -13.18
C TYR A 409 -6.36 -13.44 -13.39
N GLY A 410 -7.57 -12.89 -13.28
CA GLY A 410 -8.82 -13.63 -13.46
C GLY A 410 -9.09 -14.68 -12.40
N THR A 411 -8.46 -14.57 -11.26
CA THR A 411 -8.71 -15.41 -10.08
C THR A 411 -9.66 -14.65 -9.16
N ILE A 412 -10.85 -15.20 -8.95
CA ILE A 412 -11.98 -14.47 -8.39
C ILE A 412 -11.82 -14.32 -6.87
N PRO A 413 -11.79 -13.07 -6.34
CA PRO A 413 -11.67 -12.82 -4.92
C PRO A 413 -12.92 -13.26 -4.13
N ILE A 414 -12.69 -13.89 -2.98
CA ILE A 414 -13.70 -14.15 -1.94
C ILE A 414 -13.18 -13.43 -0.69
N VAL A 415 -13.86 -12.37 -0.27
CA VAL A 415 -13.29 -11.48 0.74
C VAL A 415 -14.29 -11.13 1.83
N ARG A 416 -13.80 -10.85 3.05
CA ARG A 416 -14.62 -10.16 4.03
C ARG A 416 -14.76 -8.68 3.64
N ALA A 417 -15.95 -8.11 3.79
CA ALA A 417 -16.23 -6.71 3.46
C ALA A 417 -15.71 -5.76 4.57
N THR A 418 -14.39 -5.57 4.63
CA THR A 418 -13.68 -4.66 5.56
C THR A 418 -12.62 -3.88 4.81
N GLY A 419 -12.36 -2.64 5.23
CA GLY A 419 -11.34 -1.76 4.68
C GLY A 419 -11.30 -1.76 3.16
N GLY A 420 -10.11 -1.85 2.59
CA GLY A 420 -9.91 -1.84 1.14
C GLY A 420 -10.45 -3.07 0.41
N LEU A 421 -10.71 -4.18 1.09
CA LEU A 421 -11.40 -5.33 0.49
C LEU A 421 -12.82 -4.96 0.08
N LYS A 422 -13.55 -4.25 0.95
CA LYS A 422 -14.89 -3.74 0.67
C LYS A 422 -14.90 -2.70 -0.46
N ASP A 423 -13.88 -1.85 -0.50
CA ASP A 423 -13.81 -0.76 -1.49
C ASP A 423 -13.36 -1.26 -2.88
N SER A 424 -12.63 -2.37 -2.95
CA SER A 424 -12.12 -2.94 -4.20
C SER A 424 -12.98 -4.05 -4.79
N ILE A 425 -13.71 -4.81 -3.96
CA ILE A 425 -14.45 -6.00 -4.39
C ILE A 425 -15.95 -5.80 -4.12
N VAL A 426 -16.70 -5.59 -5.19
CA VAL A 426 -18.16 -5.59 -5.20
C VAL A 426 -18.66 -7.02 -5.35
N ASP A 427 -19.73 -7.39 -4.62
CA ASP A 427 -20.29 -8.75 -4.62
C ASP A 427 -20.83 -9.14 -6.01
N TYR A 428 -20.70 -10.41 -6.35
CA TYR A 428 -21.20 -10.98 -7.60
C TYR A 428 -22.70 -10.75 -7.79
N GLY A 429 -23.49 -10.85 -6.69
CA GLY A 429 -24.92 -10.58 -6.70
C GLY A 429 -25.28 -9.15 -7.15
N ASP A 430 -24.39 -8.20 -6.93
CA ASP A 430 -24.51 -6.79 -7.34
C ASP A 430 -23.79 -6.50 -8.67
N ASN A 431 -23.65 -7.51 -9.51
CA ASN A 431 -22.87 -7.48 -10.76
C ASN A 431 -21.38 -7.13 -10.58
N GLY A 432 -20.84 -7.43 -9.40
CA GLY A 432 -19.45 -7.19 -9.04
C GLY A 432 -18.49 -8.24 -9.57
N ILE A 433 -17.27 -8.22 -9.04
CA ILE A 433 -16.11 -8.99 -9.56
C ILE A 433 -15.63 -10.08 -8.60
N GLY A 434 -16.31 -10.29 -7.47
CA GLY A 434 -15.94 -11.28 -6.45
C GLY A 434 -17.11 -11.66 -5.58
N PHE A 435 -16.83 -12.35 -4.49
CA PHE A 435 -17.82 -12.76 -3.49
C PHE A 435 -17.46 -12.13 -2.15
N THR A 436 -18.45 -11.58 -1.45
CA THR A 436 -18.21 -10.91 -0.17
C THR A 436 -19.02 -11.55 0.94
N PHE A 437 -18.51 -11.49 2.17
CA PHE A 437 -19.26 -11.79 3.39
C PHE A 437 -19.02 -10.68 4.41
N GLN A 438 -20.00 -10.42 5.29
CA GLN A 438 -20.00 -9.24 6.16
C GLN A 438 -19.40 -9.55 7.54
N SER A 439 -19.95 -10.57 8.21
CA SER A 439 -19.58 -10.88 9.59
C SER A 439 -18.22 -11.56 9.66
N TYR A 440 -17.44 -11.28 10.69
CA TYR A 440 -16.23 -12.06 11.00
C TYR A 440 -16.67 -13.41 11.61
N ASN A 441 -17.13 -14.31 10.73
CA ASN A 441 -17.72 -15.58 11.08
C ASN A 441 -17.37 -16.67 10.07
N ALA A 442 -17.01 -17.87 10.53
CA ALA A 442 -16.57 -18.97 9.70
C ALA A 442 -17.67 -19.49 8.75
N HIS A 443 -18.93 -19.54 9.20
CA HIS A 443 -20.05 -20.00 8.37
C HIS A 443 -20.46 -18.98 7.31
N ASP A 444 -20.37 -17.67 7.61
CA ASP A 444 -20.60 -16.61 6.61
C ASP A 444 -19.52 -16.68 5.51
N MET A 445 -18.27 -16.91 5.90
CA MET A 445 -17.16 -17.17 4.96
C MET A 445 -17.43 -18.42 4.12
N LEU A 446 -17.83 -19.53 4.74
CA LEU A 446 -18.15 -20.77 4.04
C LEU A 446 -19.31 -20.57 3.05
N GLY A 447 -20.34 -19.82 3.45
CA GLY A 447 -21.46 -19.47 2.55
C GLY A 447 -21.00 -18.67 1.32
N ALA A 448 -20.05 -17.76 1.47
CA ALA A 448 -19.46 -17.05 0.31
C ALA A 448 -18.65 -18.00 -0.59
N ILE A 449 -17.90 -18.93 -0.02
CA ILE A 449 -17.18 -19.98 -0.77
C ILE A 449 -18.15 -20.86 -1.55
N GLN A 450 -19.26 -21.27 -0.94
CA GLN A 450 -20.29 -22.10 -1.58
C GLN A 450 -20.96 -21.36 -2.76
N ARG A 451 -21.32 -20.10 -2.57
CA ARG A 451 -21.84 -19.23 -3.66
C ARG A 451 -20.84 -19.12 -4.84
N ALA A 452 -19.55 -19.00 -4.52
CA ALA A 452 -18.51 -18.96 -5.54
C ALA A 452 -18.39 -20.32 -6.28
N LYS A 453 -18.50 -21.43 -5.57
CA LYS A 453 -18.53 -22.79 -6.15
C LYS A 453 -19.72 -22.98 -7.08
N GLU A 454 -20.93 -22.58 -6.66
CA GLU A 454 -22.14 -22.65 -7.48
C GLU A 454 -21.98 -21.83 -8.78
N ALA A 455 -21.43 -20.61 -8.66
CA ALA A 455 -21.14 -19.78 -9.84
C ALA A 455 -20.10 -20.40 -10.78
N TYR A 456 -19.09 -21.08 -10.23
CA TYR A 456 -18.07 -21.79 -11.00
C TYR A 456 -18.63 -22.95 -11.80
N ASP A 457 -19.62 -23.68 -11.28
CA ASP A 457 -20.26 -24.80 -11.97
C ASP A 457 -21.02 -24.33 -13.22
N ASN A 458 -21.49 -23.08 -13.25
CA ASN A 458 -21.99 -22.45 -14.46
C ASN A 458 -20.85 -21.81 -15.27
N ARG A 459 -20.22 -22.60 -16.12
CA ARG A 459 -19.03 -22.21 -16.89
C ARG A 459 -19.18 -20.94 -17.72
N MET A 460 -20.38 -20.67 -18.26
CA MET A 460 -20.62 -19.47 -19.07
C MET A 460 -20.64 -18.22 -18.19
N SER A 461 -21.35 -18.26 -17.07
CA SER A 461 -21.43 -17.15 -16.10
C SER A 461 -20.06 -16.91 -15.45
N TRP A 462 -19.34 -17.98 -15.13
CA TRP A 462 -17.98 -17.90 -14.59
C TRP A 462 -17.02 -17.22 -15.57
N GLY A 463 -17.01 -17.58 -16.84
CA GLY A 463 -16.16 -16.95 -17.85
C GLY A 463 -16.44 -15.44 -18.01
N ARG A 464 -17.71 -15.01 -17.90
CA ARG A 464 -18.07 -13.59 -17.89
C ARG A 464 -17.57 -12.88 -16.63
N LEU A 465 -17.63 -13.52 -15.45
CA LEU A 465 -17.11 -13.00 -14.20
C LEU A 465 -15.59 -12.82 -14.27
N VAL A 466 -14.86 -13.81 -14.75
CA VAL A 466 -13.40 -13.75 -14.97
C VAL A 466 -13.04 -12.58 -15.91
N THR A 467 -13.75 -12.45 -17.04
CA THR A 467 -13.53 -11.33 -17.96
C THR A 467 -13.78 -9.97 -17.30
N ARG A 468 -14.81 -9.86 -16.47
CA ARG A 468 -15.15 -8.62 -15.74
C ARG A 468 -14.09 -8.28 -14.68
N ALA A 469 -13.64 -9.28 -13.92
CA ALA A 469 -12.58 -9.12 -12.93
C ALA A 469 -11.26 -8.65 -13.57
N MET A 470 -10.84 -9.27 -14.67
CA MET A 470 -9.61 -8.88 -15.39
C MET A 470 -9.67 -7.49 -16.03
N LYS A 471 -10.86 -6.96 -16.29
CA LYS A 471 -11.06 -5.61 -16.84
C LYS A 471 -11.21 -4.52 -15.78
N ALA A 472 -11.31 -4.88 -14.51
CA ALA A 472 -11.37 -3.90 -13.42
C ALA A 472 -10.10 -3.05 -13.40
N ASP A 473 -10.26 -1.74 -13.32
CA ASP A 473 -9.13 -0.81 -13.28
C ASP A 473 -8.68 -0.58 -11.84
N PHE A 474 -7.61 -1.24 -11.48
CA PHE A 474 -6.89 -1.06 -10.22
C PHE A 474 -5.54 -0.35 -10.42
N SER A 475 -5.38 0.38 -11.50
CA SER A 475 -4.13 1.11 -11.78
C SER A 475 -3.91 2.25 -10.77
N TRP A 476 -2.65 2.58 -10.54
CA TRP A 476 -2.26 3.75 -9.76
C TRP A 476 -2.72 5.08 -10.36
N ALA A 477 -3.08 5.12 -11.66
CA ALA A 477 -3.59 6.33 -12.30
C ALA A 477 -4.89 6.85 -11.66
N GLN A 478 -5.76 5.97 -11.15
CA GLN A 478 -6.97 6.37 -10.44
C GLN A 478 -6.63 6.97 -9.07
N SER A 479 -5.78 6.31 -8.30
CA SER A 479 -5.34 6.81 -6.99
C SER A 479 -4.60 8.15 -7.14
N ALA A 480 -3.69 8.26 -8.11
CA ALA A 480 -2.93 9.48 -8.37
C ALA A 480 -3.84 10.70 -8.62
N LYS A 481 -4.92 10.54 -9.39
CA LYS A 481 -5.89 11.62 -9.61
C LYS A 481 -6.51 12.14 -8.31
N LEU A 482 -6.83 11.24 -7.37
CA LEU A 482 -7.40 11.61 -6.08
C LEU A 482 -6.38 12.37 -5.21
N TYR A 483 -5.14 11.88 -5.19
CA TYR A 483 -4.06 12.56 -4.47
C TYR A 483 -3.73 13.93 -5.08
N ILE A 484 -3.67 14.06 -6.41
CA ILE A 484 -3.46 15.35 -7.08
C ILE A 484 -4.57 16.33 -6.71
N GLY A 485 -5.84 15.90 -6.75
CA GLY A 485 -6.98 16.73 -6.33
C GLY A 485 -6.84 17.22 -4.89
N LEU A 486 -6.43 16.34 -3.95
CA LEU A 486 -6.17 16.68 -2.57
C LEU A 486 -5.02 17.71 -2.42
N TYR A 487 -3.92 17.50 -3.13
CA TYR A 487 -2.75 18.38 -3.04
C TYR A 487 -3.07 19.78 -3.60
N LYS A 488 -3.79 19.86 -4.72
CA LYS A 488 -4.25 21.14 -5.30
C LYS A 488 -5.20 21.87 -4.37
N GLU A 489 -6.20 21.17 -3.80
CA GLU A 489 -7.10 21.75 -2.79
C GLU A 489 -6.33 22.37 -1.61
N LEU A 490 -5.31 21.66 -1.11
CA LEU A 490 -4.49 22.15 0.00
C LEU A 490 -3.65 23.39 -0.34
N CYS A 491 -3.21 23.50 -1.58
CA CYS A 491 -2.41 24.62 -2.07
C CYS A 491 -3.26 25.80 -2.58
N GLY A 492 -4.58 25.65 -2.62
CA GLY A 492 -5.51 26.69 -3.09
C GLY A 492 -5.55 26.82 -4.62
N GLU A 493 -5.33 25.72 -5.31
CA GLU A 493 -5.29 25.61 -6.78
C GLU A 493 -6.50 24.88 -7.36
#